data_bc60744a2f79256df3e80106a502d6ba
#
_entry.id   bc60744a2f79256df3e80106a502d6ba
#
_cell.length_a   1.000
_cell.length_b   1.000
_cell.length_c   1.000
_cell.angle_alpha   90.00
_cell.angle_beta   90.00
_cell.angle_gamma   90.00
#
_symmetry.space_group_name_H-M   'P 1'
#
loop_
_entity.id
_entity.type
_entity.pdbx_description
1 polymer ?
#
loop_
_entity_poly.entity_id
_entity_poly.type
_entity_poly.pdbx_seq_one_letter_code
_entity_poly.pdbx_strand_id
1 'polypeptide(L)'
;MTTPVFLVETIKRLFPLKLRLASLTRFPPVGAVVERLMFEGDELYYLPRERTVKVEEAVGGSSSLVLPSRIAEHFVERSSFRFLMDSCICRESEGCSHFPRDIGCLFLGEGARNINPRLGKPVGKKEALEHLERAREVGLVQLVGRNKLDTLWLGTGPGNRLMTMCFCCPCCCLWKIAPVVSPSISTKLQRIPGVEIFRSDECNGCGRCLSRCIFGAISIEGGKAIVGKDCRGCGLCVEACPRGALRISLPDKSSIEQVIESLSRAVEVG
;
A
#
# COMPACT_ATOMS: atom_id res chain seq x y z
N MET A 1 -18.84 2.13 19.38
CA MET A 1 -18.26 3.37 19.98
C MET A 1 -17.08 3.76 19.10
N THR A 2 -17.05 4.98 18.59
CA THR A 2 -15.95 5.48 17.75
C THR A 2 -14.68 5.67 18.57
N THR A 3 -13.53 5.43 17.99
CA THR A 3 -12.23 5.62 18.66
C THR A 3 -12.07 7.07 19.13
N PRO A 4 -11.73 7.30 20.40
CA PRO A 4 -11.47 8.65 20.92
C PRO A 4 -10.25 9.29 20.25
N VAL A 5 -10.31 10.59 19.95
CA VAL A 5 -9.21 11.32 19.29
C VAL A 5 -7.90 11.25 20.09
N PHE A 6 -7.96 11.24 21.43
CA PHE A 6 -6.76 11.16 22.26
C PHE A 6 -5.96 9.85 22.03
N LEU A 7 -6.66 8.74 21.70
CA LEU A 7 -5.98 7.47 21.37
C LEU A 7 -5.23 7.59 20.05
N VAL A 8 -5.83 8.26 19.06
CA VAL A 8 -5.16 8.53 17.77
C VAL A 8 -3.90 9.37 17.97
N GLU A 9 -3.98 10.41 18.82
CA GLU A 9 -2.82 11.24 19.16
C GLU A 9 -1.73 10.44 19.91
N THR A 10 -2.12 9.50 20.76
CA THR A 10 -1.18 8.59 21.43
C THR A 10 -0.48 7.69 20.42
N ILE A 11 -1.22 7.13 19.46
CA ILE A 11 -0.66 6.32 18.37
C ILE A 11 0.34 7.16 17.56
N LYS A 12 -0.01 8.39 17.18
CA LYS A 12 0.91 9.28 16.47
C LYS A 12 2.21 9.52 17.23
N ARG A 13 2.17 9.71 18.54
CA ARG A 13 3.36 9.92 19.39
C ARG A 13 4.25 8.68 19.46
N LEU A 14 3.68 7.49 19.45
CA LEU A 14 4.41 6.22 19.51
C LEU A 14 4.87 5.74 18.13
N PHE A 15 4.35 6.31 17.06
CA PHE A 15 4.60 5.88 15.69
C PHE A 15 6.09 5.85 15.29
N PRO A 16 6.96 6.79 15.72
CA PRO A 16 8.40 6.72 15.43
C PRO A 16 9.09 5.46 15.97
N LEU A 17 8.50 4.79 16.97
CA LEU A 17 9.01 3.54 17.53
C LEU A 17 8.62 2.30 16.72
N LYS A 18 7.84 2.45 15.64
CA LYS A 18 7.28 1.34 14.86
C LYS A 18 8.29 0.28 14.43
N LEU A 19 9.49 0.68 14.01
CA LEU A 19 10.53 -0.28 13.57
C LEU A 19 11.04 -1.12 14.74
N ARG A 20 11.24 -0.52 15.91
CA ARG A 20 11.70 -1.22 17.11
C ARG A 20 10.64 -2.19 17.62
N LEU A 21 9.39 -1.74 17.70
CA LEU A 21 8.27 -2.58 18.12
C LEU A 21 8.01 -3.72 17.13
N ALA A 22 8.07 -3.43 15.84
CA ALA A 22 7.87 -4.41 14.78
C ALA A 22 8.95 -5.51 14.80
N SER A 23 10.22 -5.18 15.10
CA SER A 23 11.29 -6.17 15.17
C SER A 23 11.08 -7.24 16.26
N LEU A 24 10.33 -6.94 17.32
CA LEU A 24 9.98 -7.91 18.36
C LEU A 24 9.13 -9.07 17.82
N THR A 25 8.41 -8.86 16.72
CA THR A 25 7.61 -9.91 16.08
C THR A 25 8.44 -11.03 15.47
N ARG A 26 9.75 -10.83 15.27
CA ARG A 26 10.68 -11.89 14.85
C ARG A 26 10.88 -12.96 15.92
N PHE A 27 10.63 -12.62 17.18
CA PHE A 27 10.62 -13.61 18.25
C PHE A 27 9.33 -14.45 18.12
N PRO A 28 9.40 -15.77 17.84
CA PRO A 28 8.26 -16.57 17.40
C PRO A 28 6.99 -16.45 18.22
N PRO A 29 7.00 -16.57 19.58
CA PRO A 29 5.79 -16.44 20.36
C PRO A 29 5.17 -15.04 20.26
N VAL A 30 5.98 -13.98 20.22
CA VAL A 30 5.50 -12.59 20.07
C VAL A 30 4.92 -12.39 18.67
N GLY A 31 5.61 -12.88 17.65
CA GLY A 31 5.15 -12.78 16.25
C GLY A 31 3.80 -13.45 16.03
N ALA A 32 3.60 -14.66 16.57
CA ALA A 32 2.34 -15.39 16.45
C ALA A 32 1.17 -14.66 17.14
N VAL A 33 1.40 -14.12 18.33
CA VAL A 33 0.38 -13.37 19.08
C VAL A 33 0.02 -12.08 18.32
N VAL A 34 1.03 -11.31 17.91
CA VAL A 34 0.82 -10.05 17.19
C VAL A 34 0.13 -10.30 15.85
N GLU A 35 0.56 -11.31 15.08
CA GLU A 35 -0.11 -11.68 13.83
C GLU A 35 -1.59 -11.98 14.04
N ARG A 36 -1.91 -12.85 15.00
CA ARG A 36 -3.30 -13.22 15.31
C ARG A 36 -4.15 -12.03 15.75
N LEU A 37 -3.60 -11.15 16.59
CA LEU A 37 -4.34 -10.01 17.12
C LEU A 37 -4.53 -8.89 16.11
N MET A 38 -3.50 -8.60 15.30
CA MET A 38 -3.43 -7.37 14.52
C MET A 38 -3.43 -7.56 12.99
N PHE A 39 -3.14 -8.76 12.49
CA PHE A 39 -2.95 -9.01 11.05
C PHE A 39 -3.68 -10.25 10.53
N GLU A 40 -4.42 -10.96 11.37
CA GLU A 40 -5.16 -12.15 10.95
C GLU A 40 -6.21 -11.82 9.89
N GLY A 41 -6.17 -12.53 8.78
CA GLY A 41 -7.05 -12.34 7.64
C GLY A 41 -6.72 -11.10 6.81
N ASP A 42 -5.58 -10.44 7.04
CA ASP A 42 -5.13 -9.34 6.21
C ASP A 42 -4.70 -9.82 4.83
N GLU A 43 -5.10 -9.04 3.84
CA GLU A 43 -4.75 -9.22 2.45
C GLU A 43 -4.66 -7.84 1.79
N LEU A 44 -3.44 -7.42 1.47
CA LEU A 44 -3.13 -6.06 1.03
C LEU A 44 -2.27 -6.09 -0.23
N TYR A 45 -2.72 -5.48 -1.31
CA TYR A 45 -2.00 -5.40 -2.58
C TYR A 45 -1.45 -4.01 -2.82
N TYR A 46 -0.15 -3.95 -3.16
CA TYR A 46 0.45 -2.76 -3.71
C TYR A 46 0.15 -2.65 -5.20
N LEU A 47 -0.42 -1.52 -5.61
CA LEU A 47 -0.68 -1.25 -7.01
C LEU A 47 0.54 -0.61 -7.66
N PRO A 48 1.05 -1.16 -8.78
CA PRO A 48 2.13 -0.55 -9.54
C PRO A 48 1.79 0.87 -9.96
N ARG A 49 2.80 1.73 -9.96
CA ARG A 49 2.65 3.09 -10.46
C ARG A 49 2.64 3.11 -11.99
N GLU A 50 1.57 3.59 -12.57
CA GLU A 50 1.33 3.57 -14.01
C GLU A 50 2.28 4.50 -14.80
N ARG A 51 2.76 5.59 -14.17
CA ARG A 51 3.76 6.48 -14.78
C ARG A 51 5.11 5.79 -15.05
N THR A 52 5.38 4.67 -14.40
CA THR A 52 6.61 3.89 -14.63
C THR A 52 6.52 3.00 -15.85
N VAL A 53 5.33 2.84 -16.38
CA VAL A 53 5.08 2.11 -17.60
C VAL A 53 5.38 3.05 -18.76
N LYS A 54 6.62 3.07 -19.24
CA LYS A 54 6.82 3.40 -20.64
C LYS A 54 6.11 2.33 -21.41
N VAL A 55 5.09 2.72 -22.17
CA VAL A 55 4.45 1.87 -23.17
C VAL A 55 5.50 1.53 -24.21
N GLU A 56 6.40 0.61 -23.88
CA GLU A 56 7.12 -0.15 -24.88
C GLU A 56 6.08 -1.16 -25.34
N GLU A 57 5.69 -1.01 -26.59
CA GLU A 57 4.81 -1.84 -27.36
C GLU A 57 4.86 -3.28 -26.87
N ALA A 58 3.69 -3.80 -26.52
CA ALA A 58 3.52 -5.22 -26.31
C ALA A 58 4.02 -5.94 -27.58
N VAL A 59 5.22 -6.45 -27.53
CA VAL A 59 5.73 -7.34 -28.57
C VAL A 59 4.86 -8.59 -28.53
N GLY A 60 3.89 -8.64 -29.42
CA GLY A 60 3.10 -9.80 -29.71
C GLY A 60 1.78 -9.94 -28.96
N GLY A 61 0.71 -9.51 -29.59
CA GLY A 61 -0.65 -9.95 -29.26
C GLY A 61 -1.52 -8.88 -28.60
N SER A 62 -2.64 -8.65 -29.20
CA SER A 62 -3.77 -7.79 -28.82
C SER A 62 -4.39 -8.20 -27.48
N SER A 63 -3.69 -8.00 -26.39
CA SER A 63 -4.27 -8.08 -25.04
C SER A 63 -4.56 -6.68 -24.58
N SER A 64 -5.83 -6.35 -24.35
CA SER A 64 -6.30 -5.12 -23.75
C SER A 64 -5.52 -4.86 -22.45
N LEU A 65 -4.59 -3.92 -22.48
CA LEU A 65 -3.81 -3.50 -21.32
C LEU A 65 -4.75 -2.95 -20.27
N VAL A 66 -4.86 -3.62 -19.12
CA VAL A 66 -5.69 -3.16 -18.01
C VAL A 66 -4.79 -2.53 -16.96
N LEU A 67 -5.07 -1.27 -16.62
CA LEU A 67 -4.26 -0.54 -15.64
C LEU A 67 -4.53 -1.05 -14.22
N PRO A 68 -3.48 -1.18 -13.38
CA PRO A 68 -3.63 -1.58 -11.97
C PRO A 68 -4.55 -0.67 -11.15
N SER A 69 -4.69 0.60 -11.52
CA SER A 69 -5.64 1.55 -10.91
C SER A 69 -7.08 1.06 -10.92
N ARG A 70 -7.44 0.23 -11.92
CA ARG A 70 -8.79 -0.33 -12.04
C ARG A 70 -9.22 -1.14 -10.82
N ILE A 71 -8.27 -1.72 -10.08
CA ILE A 71 -8.58 -2.40 -8.81
C ILE A 71 -9.13 -1.40 -7.79
N ALA A 72 -8.45 -0.27 -7.57
CA ALA A 72 -8.91 0.73 -6.61
C ALA A 72 -10.23 1.39 -7.08
N GLU A 73 -10.32 1.74 -8.35
CA GLU A 73 -11.51 2.33 -8.96
C GLU A 73 -12.72 1.41 -8.83
N HIS A 74 -12.57 0.11 -9.10
CA HIS A 74 -13.63 -0.89 -8.96
C HIS A 74 -14.27 -0.88 -7.57
N PHE A 75 -13.46 -0.86 -6.51
CA PHE A 75 -13.95 -0.85 -5.14
C PHE A 75 -14.55 0.50 -4.74
N VAL A 76 -13.98 1.62 -5.19
CA VAL A 76 -14.57 2.95 -4.98
C VAL A 76 -15.93 3.05 -5.63
N GLU A 77 -16.08 2.52 -6.83
CA GLU A 77 -17.35 2.58 -7.58
C GLU A 77 -18.48 1.76 -6.93
N ARG A 78 -18.13 0.61 -6.38
CA ARG A 78 -19.10 -0.35 -5.81
C ARG A 78 -19.38 -0.16 -4.33
N SER A 79 -18.56 0.64 -3.64
CA SER A 79 -18.72 0.82 -2.20
C SER A 79 -20.03 1.50 -1.84
N SER A 80 -20.69 0.97 -0.80
CA SER A 80 -21.89 1.57 -0.19
C SER A 80 -21.56 2.86 0.57
N PHE A 81 -20.36 2.96 1.12
CA PHE A 81 -19.91 4.12 1.89
C PHE A 81 -18.42 4.38 1.72
N ARG A 82 -18.03 5.64 1.71
CA ARG A 82 -16.65 6.12 1.54
C ARG A 82 -16.35 7.16 2.58
N PHE A 83 -15.24 6.99 3.28
CA PHE A 83 -14.75 7.94 4.29
C PHE A 83 -13.31 8.34 3.97
N LEU A 84 -13.08 9.63 3.77
CA LEU A 84 -11.79 10.19 3.48
C LEU A 84 -11.21 10.83 4.74
N MET A 85 -10.02 10.38 5.13
CA MET A 85 -9.27 10.97 6.23
C MET A 85 -8.72 12.33 5.84
N ASP A 86 -8.77 13.30 6.75
CA ASP A 86 -8.25 14.67 6.54
C ASP A 86 -6.72 14.66 6.33
N SER A 87 -6.03 13.69 6.94
CA SER A 87 -4.58 13.55 6.82
C SER A 87 -4.11 12.10 6.91
N CYS A 88 -2.89 11.86 6.41
CA CYS A 88 -2.23 10.57 6.53
C CYS A 88 -1.56 10.44 7.90
N ILE A 89 -2.01 9.51 8.73
CA ILE A 89 -1.45 9.26 10.06
C ILE A 89 0.07 9.02 10.03
N CYS A 90 0.58 8.27 9.06
CA CYS A 90 2.00 7.97 8.92
C CYS A 90 2.82 9.25 8.65
N ARG A 91 2.37 10.08 7.70
CA ARG A 91 3.06 11.32 7.33
C ARG A 91 2.95 12.40 8.41
N GLU A 92 1.81 12.48 9.09
CA GLU A 92 1.64 13.36 10.26
C GLU A 92 2.61 12.98 11.38
N SER A 93 2.61 11.70 11.78
CA SER A 93 3.42 11.20 12.89
C SER A 93 4.93 11.36 12.67
N GLU A 94 5.39 11.26 11.43
CA GLU A 94 6.81 11.38 11.06
C GLU A 94 7.20 12.81 10.63
N GLY A 95 6.27 13.75 10.64
CA GLY A 95 6.54 15.12 10.19
C GLY A 95 7.01 15.20 8.73
N CYS A 96 6.37 14.43 7.83
CA CYS A 96 6.82 14.33 6.44
C CYS A 96 6.92 15.68 5.74
N SER A 97 8.09 15.98 5.18
CA SER A 97 8.36 17.19 4.40
C SER A 97 8.39 16.96 2.88
N HIS A 98 8.39 15.69 2.45
CA HIS A 98 8.55 15.32 1.04
C HIS A 98 7.23 15.10 0.30
N PHE A 99 6.16 14.78 1.03
CA PHE A 99 4.85 14.47 0.47
C PHE A 99 3.75 15.17 1.24
N PRO A 100 2.66 15.60 0.58
CA PRO A 100 1.51 16.22 1.21
C PRO A 100 0.93 15.35 2.33
N ARG A 101 0.68 15.93 3.52
CA ARG A 101 0.12 15.21 4.66
C ARG A 101 -1.40 15.09 4.56
N ASP A 102 -2.04 16.02 3.85
CA ASP A 102 -3.48 16.12 3.61
C ASP A 102 -4.04 15.13 2.58
N ILE A 103 -3.21 14.21 2.06
CA ILE A 103 -3.68 13.06 1.29
C ILE A 103 -3.85 11.88 2.26
N GLY A 104 -4.96 11.87 2.98
CA GLY A 104 -5.31 10.83 3.96
C GLY A 104 -5.70 9.50 3.31
N CYS A 105 -5.83 8.45 4.12
CA CYS A 105 -6.37 7.17 3.68
C CYS A 105 -7.85 7.29 3.30
N LEU A 106 -8.29 6.47 2.36
CA LEU A 106 -9.69 6.32 1.99
C LEU A 106 -10.18 4.95 2.51
N PHE A 107 -11.27 4.96 3.25
CA PHE A 107 -11.90 3.76 3.80
C PHE A 107 -13.24 3.51 3.12
N LEU A 108 -13.50 2.25 2.76
CA LEU A 108 -14.68 1.85 2.02
C LEU A 108 -15.48 0.78 2.79
N GLY A 109 -16.79 0.77 2.55
CA GLY A 109 -17.74 -0.20 3.10
C GLY A 109 -18.42 0.28 4.38
N GLU A 110 -19.36 -0.51 4.88
CA GLU A 110 -20.20 -0.16 6.04
C GLU A 110 -19.39 0.09 7.32
N GLY A 111 -18.25 -0.59 7.51
CA GLY A 111 -17.35 -0.34 8.64
C GLY A 111 -16.85 1.10 8.69
N ALA A 112 -16.70 1.76 7.55
CA ALA A 112 -16.22 3.13 7.47
C ALA A 112 -17.19 4.17 8.09
N ARG A 113 -18.49 3.83 8.23
CA ARG A 113 -19.48 4.69 8.92
C ARG A 113 -19.16 4.89 10.41
N ASN A 114 -18.43 3.95 11.00
CA ASN A 114 -18.07 3.98 12.41
C ASN A 114 -16.78 4.78 12.69
N ILE A 115 -16.14 5.33 11.68
CA ILE A 115 -14.95 6.17 11.87
C ILE A 115 -15.38 7.50 12.53
N ASN A 116 -14.57 7.96 13.49
CA ASN A 116 -14.83 9.21 14.18
C ASN A 116 -14.82 10.39 13.17
N PRO A 117 -15.91 11.17 13.05
CA PRO A 117 -16.02 12.25 12.05
C PRO A 117 -15.02 13.40 12.28
N ARG A 118 -14.33 13.43 13.41
CA ARG A 118 -13.22 14.39 13.67
C ARG A 118 -11.91 14.01 12.98
N LEU A 119 -11.84 12.84 12.33
CA LEU A 119 -10.65 12.34 11.64
C LEU A 119 -10.75 12.54 10.12
N GLY A 120 -11.91 12.94 9.62
CA GLY A 120 -12.16 13.08 8.19
C GLY A 120 -13.64 13.26 7.90
N LYS A 121 -14.05 12.95 6.68
CA LYS A 121 -15.42 13.16 6.20
C LYS A 121 -15.93 12.06 5.29
N PRO A 122 -17.25 11.81 5.26
CA PRO A 122 -17.88 11.05 4.17
C PRO A 122 -17.68 11.77 2.84
N VAL A 123 -17.42 11.00 1.78
CA VAL A 123 -17.23 11.54 0.43
C VAL A 123 -18.05 10.77 -0.61
N GLY A 124 -18.43 11.47 -1.67
CA GLY A 124 -19.06 10.88 -2.84
C GLY A 124 -18.05 10.11 -3.71
N LYS A 125 -18.57 9.32 -4.63
CA LYS A 125 -17.79 8.54 -5.60
C LYS A 125 -16.80 9.43 -6.38
N LYS A 126 -17.27 10.56 -6.90
CA LYS A 126 -16.44 11.49 -7.69
C LYS A 126 -15.25 12.00 -6.88
N GLU A 127 -15.50 12.51 -5.69
CA GLU A 127 -14.44 13.04 -4.81
C GLU A 127 -13.43 11.94 -4.41
N ALA A 128 -13.91 10.71 -4.17
CA ALA A 128 -13.01 9.59 -3.88
C ALA A 128 -12.11 9.25 -5.07
N LEU A 129 -12.62 9.24 -6.30
CA LEU A 129 -11.83 9.00 -7.51
C LEU A 129 -10.83 10.12 -7.77
N GLU A 130 -11.22 11.39 -7.60
CA GLU A 130 -10.33 12.56 -7.68
C GLU A 130 -9.19 12.46 -6.65
N HIS A 131 -9.48 11.95 -5.44
CA HIS A 131 -8.47 11.73 -4.42
C HIS A 131 -7.46 10.64 -4.82
N LEU A 132 -7.92 9.54 -5.44
CA LEU A 132 -7.01 8.51 -5.99
C LEU A 132 -6.05 9.12 -7.03
N GLU A 133 -6.57 9.96 -7.91
CA GLU A 133 -5.76 10.60 -8.95
C GLU A 133 -4.76 11.59 -8.35
N ARG A 134 -5.20 12.48 -7.46
CA ARG A 134 -4.32 13.40 -6.74
C ARG A 134 -3.17 12.67 -6.04
N ALA A 135 -3.44 11.52 -5.42
CA ALA A 135 -2.40 10.71 -4.78
C ALA A 135 -1.38 10.15 -5.79
N ARG A 136 -1.84 9.73 -6.98
CA ARG A 136 -0.99 9.28 -8.08
C ARG A 136 -0.10 10.40 -8.63
N GLU A 137 -0.69 11.59 -8.84
CA GLU A 137 0.02 12.76 -9.37
C GLU A 137 1.20 13.19 -8.50
N VAL A 138 1.02 13.22 -7.18
CA VAL A 138 2.09 13.59 -6.24
C VAL A 138 3.10 12.47 -5.97
N GLY A 139 2.92 11.32 -6.58
CA GLY A 139 3.92 10.25 -6.51
C GLY A 139 3.75 9.26 -5.36
N LEU A 140 2.58 9.17 -4.75
CA LEU A 140 2.28 8.17 -3.74
C LEU A 140 1.92 6.81 -4.38
N VAL A 141 2.22 5.73 -3.67
CA VAL A 141 1.85 4.38 -4.09
C VAL A 141 0.55 3.98 -3.43
N GLN A 142 -0.37 3.43 -4.21
CA GLN A 142 -1.62 2.93 -3.69
C GLN A 142 -1.47 1.53 -3.11
N LEU A 143 -2.05 1.31 -1.95
CA LEU A 143 -2.20 0.02 -1.29
C LEU A 143 -3.68 -0.19 -1.02
N VAL A 144 -4.22 -1.34 -1.41
CA VAL A 144 -5.65 -1.65 -1.26
C VAL A 144 -5.83 -3.03 -0.63
N GLY A 145 -6.80 -3.15 0.26
CA GLY A 145 -7.20 -4.44 0.82
C GLY A 145 -7.75 -4.38 2.23
N ARG A 146 -7.85 -5.56 2.83
CA ARG A 146 -8.24 -5.72 4.22
C ARG A 146 -7.04 -5.48 5.14
N ASN A 147 -7.22 -4.59 6.12
CA ASN A 147 -6.23 -4.28 7.13
C ASN A 147 -6.86 -4.29 8.52
N LYS A 148 -6.63 -5.33 9.29
CA LYS A 148 -7.17 -5.50 10.63
C LYS A 148 -6.64 -4.43 11.59
N LEU A 149 -5.41 -3.99 11.41
CA LEU A 149 -4.82 -2.92 12.21
C LEU A 149 -5.66 -1.65 12.12
N ASP A 150 -6.16 -1.29 10.91
CA ASP A 150 -7.00 -0.10 10.75
C ASP A 150 -8.34 -0.25 11.48
N THR A 151 -8.91 -1.44 11.49
CA THR A 151 -10.17 -1.66 12.25
C THR A 151 -9.97 -1.51 13.75
N LEU A 152 -8.80 -1.87 14.26
CA LEU A 152 -8.49 -1.76 15.70
C LEU A 152 -8.32 -0.31 16.13
N TRP A 153 -7.46 0.47 15.42
CA TRP A 153 -7.21 1.85 15.86
C TRP A 153 -8.35 2.81 15.51
N LEU A 154 -9.18 2.48 14.52
CA LEU A 154 -10.38 3.27 14.17
C LEU A 154 -11.63 2.82 14.96
N GLY A 155 -11.61 1.64 15.59
CA GLY A 155 -12.75 1.11 16.33
C GLY A 155 -13.96 0.82 15.45
N THR A 156 -13.75 0.36 14.21
CA THR A 156 -14.80 0.24 13.19
C THR A 156 -15.57 -1.08 13.22
N GLY A 157 -15.16 -2.03 14.07
CA GLY A 157 -15.80 -3.35 14.15
C GLY A 157 -15.08 -4.41 13.30
N PRO A 158 -15.80 -5.39 12.73
CA PRO A 158 -15.18 -6.53 12.07
C PRO A 158 -14.48 -6.12 10.77
N GLY A 159 -13.25 -6.64 10.56
CA GLY A 159 -12.37 -6.26 9.46
C GLY A 159 -12.89 -6.61 8.06
N ASN A 160 -13.86 -7.51 7.95
CA ASN A 160 -14.47 -7.86 6.67
C ASN A 160 -15.49 -6.83 6.15
N ARG A 161 -15.71 -5.73 6.88
CA ARG A 161 -16.59 -4.62 6.46
C ARG A 161 -15.85 -3.30 6.25
N LEU A 162 -14.53 -3.33 6.33
CA LEU A 162 -13.69 -2.15 6.11
C LEU A 162 -12.57 -2.48 5.14
N MET A 163 -12.63 -1.89 3.96
CA MET A 163 -11.50 -1.90 3.03
C MET A 163 -10.67 -0.64 3.22
N THR A 164 -9.38 -0.83 3.30
CA THR A 164 -8.39 0.24 3.41
C THR A 164 -7.80 0.56 2.05
N MET A 165 -7.73 1.83 1.71
CA MET A 165 -6.91 2.36 0.63
C MET A 165 -5.90 3.34 1.22
N CYS A 166 -4.64 2.94 1.27
CA CYS A 166 -3.53 3.79 1.70
C CYS A 166 -2.79 4.39 0.51
N PHE A 167 -2.18 5.55 0.76
CA PHE A 167 -1.34 6.27 -0.21
C PHE A 167 0.06 6.42 0.38
N CYS A 168 0.91 5.47 0.05
CA CYS A 168 2.19 5.24 0.71
C CYS A 168 3.31 6.08 0.12
N CYS A 169 4.13 6.68 0.96
CA CYS A 169 5.38 7.32 0.57
C CYS A 169 6.59 6.45 0.97
N PRO A 170 7.73 6.57 0.28
CA PRO A 170 8.93 5.79 0.60
C PRO A 170 9.60 6.20 1.93
N CYS A 171 9.27 7.39 2.46
CA CYS A 171 9.92 7.94 3.66
C CYS A 171 9.22 7.56 4.98
N CYS A 172 7.88 7.71 5.07
CA CYS A 172 7.16 7.69 6.35
C CYS A 172 6.20 6.51 6.53
N CYS A 173 5.90 5.75 5.45
CA CYS A 173 4.89 4.70 5.46
C CYS A 173 5.10 3.70 6.61
N LEU A 174 3.99 3.28 7.25
CA LEU A 174 3.99 2.21 8.26
C LEU A 174 4.69 0.96 7.73
N TRP A 175 4.40 0.58 6.49
CA TRP A 175 4.88 -0.66 5.90
C TRP A 175 6.39 -0.75 5.63
N LYS A 176 7.13 0.31 5.97
CA LYS A 176 8.60 0.20 6.13
C LYS A 176 9.00 -0.79 7.22
N ILE A 177 8.06 -1.26 8.04
CA ILE A 177 8.28 -2.36 8.96
C ILE A 177 8.41 -3.73 8.26
N ALA A 178 7.98 -3.87 7.01
CA ALA A 178 7.97 -5.15 6.30
C ALA A 178 9.30 -5.93 6.33
N PRO A 179 10.48 -5.29 6.21
CA PRO A 179 11.75 -5.99 6.32
C PRO A 179 12.10 -6.49 7.72
N VAL A 180 11.44 -5.98 8.75
CA VAL A 180 11.80 -6.25 10.17
C VAL A 180 10.74 -7.02 10.95
N VAL A 181 9.53 -7.17 10.43
CA VAL A 181 8.49 -8.03 11.03
C VAL A 181 8.73 -9.50 10.75
N SER A 182 7.95 -10.37 11.42
CA SER A 182 7.93 -11.80 11.12
C SER A 182 7.51 -12.05 9.66
N PRO A 183 7.99 -13.14 9.02
CA PRO A 183 7.58 -13.50 7.66
C PRO A 183 6.06 -13.65 7.51
N SER A 184 5.35 -14.19 8.51
CA SER A 184 3.90 -14.36 8.50
C SER A 184 3.14 -13.03 8.37
N ILE A 185 3.67 -11.95 8.97
CA ILE A 185 3.11 -10.60 8.84
C ILE A 185 3.53 -9.97 7.49
N SER A 186 4.79 -10.09 7.12
CA SER A 186 5.31 -9.50 5.86
C SER A 186 4.60 -10.04 4.62
N THR A 187 4.21 -11.31 4.62
CA THR A 187 3.51 -11.97 3.49
C THR A 187 2.06 -11.49 3.30
N LYS A 188 1.47 -10.80 4.29
CA LYS A 188 0.15 -10.14 4.12
C LYS A 188 0.18 -8.99 3.11
N LEU A 189 1.36 -8.42 2.89
CA LEU A 189 1.61 -7.44 1.84
C LEU A 189 1.95 -8.18 0.55
N GLN A 190 1.08 -8.10 -0.42
CA GLN A 190 1.18 -8.87 -1.65
C GLN A 190 1.55 -8.00 -2.85
N ARG A 191 2.08 -8.65 -3.85
CA ARG A 191 2.29 -8.14 -5.20
C ARG A 191 1.19 -8.71 -6.10
N ILE A 192 0.69 -7.90 -7.02
CA ILE A 192 -0.25 -8.39 -8.04
C ILE A 192 0.46 -9.49 -8.86
N PRO A 193 -0.17 -10.64 -9.11
CA PRO A 193 0.39 -11.67 -10.00
C PRO A 193 0.79 -11.08 -11.35
N GLY A 194 1.89 -11.56 -11.92
CA GLY A 194 2.42 -11.06 -13.20
C GLY A 194 3.19 -9.73 -13.14
N VAL A 195 3.13 -9.01 -12.00
CA VAL A 195 3.95 -7.80 -11.82
C VAL A 195 5.34 -8.18 -11.36
N GLU A 196 6.36 -7.82 -12.14
CA GLU A 196 7.76 -8.04 -11.80
C GLU A 196 8.61 -6.81 -12.06
N ILE A 197 9.65 -6.64 -11.27
CA ILE A 197 10.69 -5.62 -11.51
C ILE A 197 11.93 -6.35 -11.99
N PHE A 198 12.40 -5.98 -13.16
CA PHE A 198 13.62 -6.55 -13.75
C PHE A 198 14.62 -5.44 -14.11
N ARG A 199 15.87 -5.84 -14.22
CA ARG A 199 17.00 -4.96 -14.48
C ARG A 199 17.59 -5.25 -15.86
N SER A 200 17.87 -4.20 -16.61
CA SER A 200 18.68 -4.27 -17.85
C SER A 200 20.18 -4.11 -17.56
N ASP A 201 21.00 -4.36 -18.57
CA ASP A 201 22.46 -4.21 -18.45
C ASP A 201 22.95 -2.77 -18.32
N GLU A 202 22.09 -1.78 -18.58
CA GLU A 202 22.37 -0.36 -18.40
C GLU A 202 22.54 0.07 -16.94
N CYS A 203 22.20 -0.78 -15.99
CA CYS A 203 22.38 -0.53 -14.57
C CYS A 203 23.88 -0.36 -14.24
N ASN A 204 24.22 0.74 -13.58
CA ASN A 204 25.58 1.03 -13.13
C ASN A 204 25.76 0.96 -11.61
N GLY A 205 24.78 0.40 -10.88
CA GLY A 205 24.87 0.22 -9.44
C GLY A 205 24.82 1.51 -8.60
N CYS A 206 24.33 2.62 -9.12
CA CYS A 206 24.33 3.93 -8.44
C CYS A 206 23.54 3.99 -7.12
N GLY A 207 22.78 2.97 -6.74
CA GLY A 207 22.10 2.83 -5.46
C GLY A 207 20.84 3.69 -5.25
N ARG A 208 20.43 4.56 -6.19
CA ARG A 208 19.25 5.43 -6.03
C ARG A 208 17.96 4.65 -5.78
N CYS A 209 17.83 3.44 -6.30
CA CYS A 209 16.68 2.56 -6.09
C CYS A 209 16.57 2.05 -4.65
N LEU A 210 17.69 1.94 -3.90
CA LEU A 210 17.71 1.46 -2.51
C LEU A 210 16.88 2.36 -1.60
N SER A 211 17.12 3.67 -1.65
CA SER A 211 16.44 4.66 -0.80
C SER A 211 14.96 4.80 -1.10
N ARG A 212 14.51 4.35 -2.26
CA ARG A 212 13.10 4.40 -2.68
C ARG A 212 12.33 3.13 -2.36
N CYS A 213 13.03 2.04 -2.05
CA CYS A 213 12.37 0.77 -1.74
C CYS A 213 11.78 0.78 -0.32
N ILE A 214 10.46 0.77 -0.21
CA ILE A 214 9.72 0.69 1.07
C ILE A 214 10.07 -0.62 1.80
N PHE A 215 10.32 -1.69 1.04
CA PHE A 215 10.44 -3.06 1.53
C PHE A 215 11.88 -3.50 1.76
N GLY A 216 12.88 -2.65 1.46
CA GLY A 216 14.28 -3.07 1.53
C GLY A 216 14.62 -4.25 0.62
N ALA A 217 13.84 -4.45 -0.44
CA ALA A 217 13.93 -5.61 -1.33
C ALA A 217 14.95 -5.44 -2.47
N ILE A 218 15.84 -4.46 -2.39
CA ILE A 218 16.86 -4.20 -3.41
C ILE A 218 18.23 -4.18 -2.72
N SER A 219 19.20 -4.88 -3.31
CA SER A 219 20.63 -4.83 -2.97
C SER A 219 21.46 -4.37 -4.17
N ILE A 220 22.72 -4.03 -3.93
CA ILE A 220 23.72 -3.82 -4.98
C ILE A 220 24.76 -4.92 -4.83
N GLU A 221 24.90 -5.74 -5.86
CA GLU A 221 25.85 -6.84 -5.92
C GLU A 221 26.57 -6.80 -7.28
N GLY A 222 27.89 -6.96 -7.27
CA GLY A 222 28.70 -6.87 -8.50
C GLY A 222 28.53 -5.54 -9.27
N GLY A 223 28.24 -4.43 -8.57
CA GLY A 223 28.00 -3.13 -9.20
C GLY A 223 26.65 -3.02 -9.91
N LYS A 224 25.70 -3.88 -9.63
CA LYS A 224 24.38 -3.93 -10.25
C LYS A 224 23.27 -4.06 -9.20
N ALA A 225 22.10 -3.48 -9.47
CA ALA A 225 20.93 -3.65 -8.61
C ALA A 225 20.34 -5.07 -8.74
N ILE A 226 20.10 -5.72 -7.62
CA ILE A 226 19.41 -7.01 -7.53
C ILE A 226 18.07 -6.78 -6.82
N VAL A 227 16.99 -7.24 -7.46
CA VAL A 227 15.64 -7.18 -6.88
C VAL A 227 15.32 -8.51 -6.24
N GLY A 228 15.16 -8.52 -4.92
CA GLY A 228 14.88 -9.71 -4.14
C GLY A 228 13.40 -10.11 -4.12
N LYS A 229 13.14 -11.29 -3.56
CA LYS A 229 11.80 -11.92 -3.46
C LYS A 229 10.77 -11.10 -2.65
N ASP A 230 11.25 -10.25 -1.75
CA ASP A 230 10.38 -9.39 -0.92
C ASP A 230 9.86 -8.15 -1.66
N CYS A 231 10.17 -8.01 -2.95
CA CYS A 231 9.63 -6.97 -3.80
C CYS A 231 8.10 -7.08 -3.91
N ARG A 232 7.40 -5.97 -3.72
CA ARG A 232 5.93 -5.87 -3.83
C ARG A 232 5.46 -5.20 -5.14
N GLY A 233 6.35 -5.00 -6.11
CA GLY A 233 6.00 -4.52 -7.44
C GLY A 233 5.49 -3.08 -7.52
N CYS A 234 5.74 -2.23 -6.53
CA CYS A 234 5.17 -0.88 -6.46
C CYS A 234 5.73 0.13 -7.49
N GLY A 235 6.88 -0.14 -8.12
CA GLY A 235 7.46 0.68 -9.18
C GLY A 235 8.29 1.90 -8.74
N LEU A 236 8.37 2.24 -7.45
CA LEU A 236 9.13 3.41 -6.97
C LEU A 236 10.62 3.41 -7.37
N CYS A 237 11.24 2.23 -7.42
CA CYS A 237 12.63 2.08 -7.83
C CYS A 237 12.83 2.29 -9.34
N VAL A 238 11.81 1.99 -10.14
CA VAL A 238 11.80 2.21 -11.60
C VAL A 238 11.84 3.70 -11.89
N GLU A 239 10.97 4.49 -11.24
CA GLU A 239 10.96 5.95 -11.37
C GLU A 239 12.25 6.61 -10.89
N ALA A 240 12.86 6.05 -9.84
CA ALA A 240 14.09 6.60 -9.28
C ALA A 240 15.33 6.27 -10.12
N CYS A 241 15.22 5.39 -11.10
CA CYS A 241 16.36 4.98 -11.91
C CYS A 241 16.69 6.00 -13.00
N PRO A 242 17.81 6.76 -12.89
CA PRO A 242 18.12 7.84 -13.83
C PRO A 242 18.51 7.31 -15.21
N ARG A 243 18.85 6.03 -15.31
CA ARG A 243 19.23 5.37 -16.56
C ARG A 243 18.08 4.56 -17.19
N GLY A 244 16.89 4.49 -16.53
CA GLY A 244 15.81 3.63 -16.97
C GLY A 244 16.15 2.14 -16.95
N ALA A 245 17.19 1.75 -16.20
CA ALA A 245 17.68 0.37 -16.16
C ALA A 245 16.80 -0.58 -15.35
N LEU A 246 15.89 -0.06 -14.53
CA LEU A 246 14.85 -0.86 -13.88
C LEU A 246 13.55 -0.69 -14.65
N ARG A 247 12.91 -1.79 -14.93
CA ARG A 247 11.64 -1.85 -15.67
C ARG A 247 10.63 -2.66 -14.87
N ILE A 248 9.35 -2.48 -15.14
CA ILE A 248 8.24 -3.21 -14.51
C ILE A 248 7.38 -3.86 -15.58
N SER A 249 7.03 -5.14 -15.37
CA SER A 249 5.95 -5.77 -16.13
C SER A 249 4.59 -5.34 -15.57
N LEU A 250 3.60 -5.20 -16.44
CA LEU A 250 2.22 -5.00 -16.01
C LEU A 250 1.49 -6.34 -15.87
N PRO A 251 0.50 -6.41 -14.97
CA PRO A 251 -0.36 -7.56 -14.87
C PRO A 251 -1.25 -7.65 -16.11
N ASP A 252 -1.62 -8.84 -16.48
CA ASP A 252 -2.68 -9.06 -17.45
C ASP A 252 -4.08 -8.85 -16.83
N LYS A 253 -5.10 -8.90 -17.68
CA LYS A 253 -6.49 -8.73 -17.24
C LYS A 253 -6.91 -9.79 -16.23
N SER A 254 -6.49 -11.05 -16.42
CA SER A 254 -6.85 -12.15 -15.53
C SER A 254 -6.25 -11.98 -14.13
N SER A 255 -5.04 -11.49 -14.03
CA SER A 255 -4.38 -11.15 -12.75
C SER A 255 -5.11 -10.04 -11.99
N ILE A 256 -5.59 -9.01 -12.70
CA ILE A 256 -6.40 -7.93 -12.10
C ILE A 256 -7.73 -8.47 -11.58
N GLU A 257 -8.42 -9.28 -12.39
CA GLU A 257 -9.70 -9.92 -12.01
C GLU A 257 -9.52 -10.85 -10.80
N GLN A 258 -8.45 -11.62 -10.75
CA GLN A 258 -8.11 -12.49 -9.63
C GLN A 258 -7.91 -11.68 -8.33
N VAL A 259 -7.22 -10.54 -8.37
CA VAL A 259 -7.05 -9.69 -7.19
C VAL A 259 -8.38 -9.08 -6.75
N ILE A 260 -9.21 -8.60 -7.69
CA ILE A 260 -10.54 -8.07 -7.38
C ILE A 260 -11.40 -9.16 -6.71
N GLU A 261 -11.40 -10.38 -7.25
CA GLU A 261 -12.16 -11.49 -6.68
C GLU A 261 -11.66 -11.88 -5.28
N SER A 262 -10.34 -11.97 -5.08
CA SER A 262 -9.75 -12.25 -3.78
C SER A 262 -10.14 -11.22 -2.74
N LEU A 263 -9.96 -9.94 -3.06
CA LEU A 263 -10.35 -8.84 -2.17
C LEU A 263 -11.84 -8.77 -1.90
N SER A 264 -12.69 -9.10 -2.90
CA SER A 264 -14.15 -9.14 -2.72
C SER A 264 -14.61 -10.26 -1.78
N ARG A 265 -13.83 -11.35 -1.68
CA ARG A 265 -14.05 -12.40 -0.67
C ARG A 265 -13.58 -11.98 0.72
N ALA A 266 -12.52 -11.18 0.80
CA ALA A 266 -11.92 -10.75 2.07
C ALA A 266 -12.67 -9.59 2.73
N VAL A 267 -13.30 -8.70 1.90
CA VAL A 267 -13.99 -7.50 2.39
C VAL A 267 -15.26 -7.23 1.58
N GLU A 268 -16.36 -7.09 2.28
CA GLU A 268 -17.64 -6.63 1.74
C GLU A 268 -17.68 -5.09 1.79
N VAL A 269 -17.77 -4.46 0.63
CA VAL A 269 -17.80 -2.98 0.50
C VAL A 269 -19.13 -2.44 -0.03
N GLY A 270 -19.96 -3.31 -0.63
CA GLY A 270 -21.26 -3.01 -1.24
C GLY A 270 -22.42 -3.03 -0.29
#